data_42cd899f9cf56aa99551f149690a1a53
#
_entry.id   42cd899f9cf56aa99551f149690a1a53
#
_cell.length_a   1.000
_cell.length_b   1.000
_cell.length_c   1.000
_cell.angle_alpha   90.00
_cell.angle_beta   90.00
_cell.angle_gamma   90.00
#
_symmetry.space_group_name_H-M   'P 1'
#
loop_
_entity.id
_entity.type
_entity.pdbx_description
1 polymer ?
#
loop_
_entity_poly.entity_id
_entity_poly.type
_entity_poly.pdbx_seq_one_letter_code
_entity_poly.pdbx_strand_id
1 'polypeptide(L)'
;VTALAPKLSEGQQGLLYTAHDYAAHGQTVDYVVLMTYEWGYTYGPAMAVAPLNMVRRVLNYAVQAIPAEKILMGIPNYGYDWTLPFVQGSAARSLTNLEAAALAGRMGAAIQYDQTAQSPFFRYYDGDGRQHEVWFEDARSLRAKYALVEEYGLAGVSFWNLNQLFRANFLVLESMFQVEKVL
;
A
#
# COMPACT_ATOMS: atom_id res chain seq x y z
N VAL A 1 -2.98 11.91 -16.38
CA VAL A 1 -2.85 11.30 -15.05
C VAL A 1 -1.66 11.92 -14.33
N THR A 2 -1.78 12.20 -13.03
CA THR A 2 -0.67 12.63 -12.16
C THR A 2 -0.64 11.76 -10.89
N ALA A 3 0.55 11.62 -10.28
CA ALA A 3 0.71 10.89 -9.02
C ALA A 3 1.02 11.88 -7.89
N LEU A 4 0.31 11.75 -6.77
CA LEU A 4 0.43 12.64 -5.62
C LEU A 4 0.80 11.89 -4.34
N ALA A 5 1.63 12.54 -3.51
CA ALA A 5 1.98 12.03 -2.18
C ALA A 5 0.75 11.95 -1.26
N PRO A 6 0.73 11.03 -0.26
CA PRO A 6 -0.43 10.76 0.58
C PRO A 6 -0.62 11.83 1.68
N LYS A 7 -1.19 12.98 1.35
CA LYS A 7 -1.49 14.06 2.30
C LYS A 7 -2.69 13.75 3.19
N LEU A 8 -2.65 14.26 4.41
CA LEU A 8 -3.72 14.16 5.41
C LEU A 8 -4.49 15.48 5.59
N SER A 9 -3.98 16.59 5.05
CA SER A 9 -4.59 17.92 5.10
C SER A 9 -3.97 18.84 4.05
N GLU A 10 -4.64 19.94 3.72
CA GLU A 10 -4.15 20.96 2.79
C GLU A 10 -2.80 21.54 3.25
N GLY A 11 -2.73 21.94 4.52
CA GLY A 11 -1.56 22.59 5.11
C GLY A 11 -0.41 21.66 5.49
N GLN A 12 -0.45 20.37 5.12
CA GLN A 12 0.63 19.43 5.46
C GLN A 12 1.95 19.86 4.82
N GLN A 13 2.92 20.17 5.67
CA GLN A 13 4.26 20.61 5.29
C GLN A 13 5.21 19.43 5.14
N GLY A 14 6.26 19.62 4.37
CA GLY A 14 7.34 18.65 4.17
C GLY A 14 7.74 18.54 2.71
N LEU A 15 8.98 18.12 2.49
CA LEU A 15 9.59 18.03 1.16
C LEU A 15 8.75 17.21 0.16
N LEU A 16 8.09 16.15 0.65
CA LEU A 16 7.25 15.28 -0.18
C LEU A 16 5.83 15.81 -0.40
N TYR A 17 5.39 16.86 0.34
CA TYR A 17 3.97 17.23 0.40
C TYR A 17 3.68 18.63 -0.12
N THR A 18 4.59 19.58 0.10
CA THR A 18 4.34 21.02 -0.11
C THR A 18 3.95 21.36 -1.55
N ALA A 19 4.56 20.69 -2.54
CA ALA A 19 4.28 20.91 -3.97
C ALA A 19 3.04 20.14 -4.50
N HIS A 20 2.43 19.27 -3.68
CA HIS A 20 1.28 18.45 -4.08
C HIS A 20 -0.02 19.15 -3.69
N ASP A 21 -0.45 20.11 -4.51
CA ASP A 21 -1.75 20.78 -4.39
C ASP A 21 -2.86 19.88 -4.96
N TYR A 22 -3.62 19.23 -4.07
CA TYR A 22 -4.67 18.30 -4.45
C TYR A 22 -5.79 18.98 -5.27
N ALA A 23 -6.20 20.18 -4.86
CA ALA A 23 -7.27 20.89 -5.54
C ALA A 23 -6.86 21.32 -6.96
N ALA A 24 -5.66 21.88 -7.12
CA ALA A 24 -5.15 22.30 -8.43
C ALA A 24 -4.98 21.09 -9.37
N HIS A 25 -4.45 19.97 -8.89
CA HIS A 25 -4.33 18.75 -9.69
C HIS A 25 -5.71 18.18 -10.04
N GLY A 26 -6.64 18.10 -9.10
CA GLY A 26 -8.00 17.60 -9.33
C GLY A 26 -8.80 18.41 -10.36
N GLN A 27 -8.53 19.71 -10.47
CA GLN A 27 -9.13 20.57 -11.50
C GLN A 27 -8.50 20.40 -12.87
N THR A 28 -7.20 20.07 -12.93
CA THR A 28 -6.41 20.14 -14.18
C THR A 28 -6.34 18.82 -14.92
N VAL A 29 -6.32 17.67 -14.22
CA VAL A 29 -6.11 16.36 -14.84
C VAL A 29 -7.37 15.51 -14.84
N ASP A 30 -7.42 14.49 -15.72
CA ASP A 30 -8.52 13.53 -15.76
C ASP A 30 -8.49 12.57 -14.58
N TYR A 31 -7.30 12.09 -14.19
CA TYR A 31 -7.13 11.18 -13.07
C TYR A 31 -5.93 11.52 -12.21
N VAL A 32 -6.08 11.29 -10.91
CA VAL A 32 -5.06 11.44 -9.88
C VAL A 32 -4.77 10.09 -9.25
N VAL A 33 -3.54 9.63 -9.29
CA VAL A 33 -3.07 8.47 -8.50
C VAL A 33 -2.62 8.98 -7.13
N LEU A 34 -3.27 8.55 -6.06
CA LEU A 34 -2.77 8.76 -4.70
C LEU A 34 -1.80 7.63 -4.34
N MET A 35 -0.56 7.97 -4.05
CA MET A 35 0.49 7.01 -3.67
C MET A 35 0.31 6.56 -2.21
N THR A 36 -0.80 5.85 -1.93
CA THR A 36 -1.23 5.38 -0.61
C THR A 36 -0.44 4.16 -0.14
N TYR A 37 0.89 4.27 -0.12
CA TYR A 37 1.85 3.26 0.31
C TYR A 37 3.13 3.93 0.83
N GLU A 38 4.15 3.12 1.23
CA GLU A 38 5.44 3.54 1.79
C GLU A 38 5.33 4.16 3.20
N TRP A 39 4.33 3.75 4.03
CA TRP A 39 4.41 3.97 5.48
C TRP A 39 5.48 3.06 6.08
N GLY A 40 5.40 1.74 5.88
CA GLY A 40 6.56 0.87 5.99
C GLY A 40 7.39 0.98 4.72
N TYR A 41 8.66 1.36 4.84
CA TYR A 41 9.56 1.55 3.71
C TYR A 41 11.00 1.13 4.06
N THR A 42 11.86 1.11 3.06
CA THR A 42 13.22 0.56 3.13
C THR A 42 14.03 1.04 4.34
N TYR A 43 13.95 2.32 4.72
CA TYR A 43 14.79 2.92 5.76
C TYR A 43 14.02 3.29 7.04
N GLY A 44 12.77 2.89 7.13
CA GLY A 44 11.92 3.08 8.30
C GLY A 44 11.83 1.83 9.18
N PRO A 45 11.20 1.94 10.36
CA PRO A 45 10.92 0.79 11.20
C PRO A 45 9.90 -0.15 10.56
N ALA A 46 9.88 -1.41 11.02
CA ALA A 46 8.95 -2.43 10.52
C ALA A 46 7.50 -2.04 10.76
N MET A 47 6.74 -1.95 9.68
CA MET A 47 5.29 -1.73 9.69
C MET A 47 4.68 -2.03 8.32
N ALA A 48 3.35 -2.11 8.25
CA ALA A 48 2.64 -2.31 6.98
C ALA A 48 3.01 -1.23 5.94
N VAL A 49 3.20 -1.64 4.69
CA VAL A 49 3.51 -0.74 3.57
C VAL A 49 2.35 0.23 3.31
N ALA A 50 1.12 -0.30 3.37
CA ALA A 50 -0.11 0.47 3.16
C ALA A 50 -1.15 0.16 4.25
N PRO A 51 -0.95 0.65 5.51
CA PRO A 51 -1.91 0.39 6.58
C PRO A 51 -3.27 1.01 6.26
N LEU A 52 -4.36 0.21 6.32
CA LEU A 52 -5.70 0.64 5.91
C LEU A 52 -6.18 1.89 6.65
N ASN A 53 -5.90 1.98 7.95
CA ASN A 53 -6.24 3.15 8.76
C ASN A 53 -5.56 4.44 8.26
N MET A 54 -4.33 4.35 7.73
CA MET A 54 -3.62 5.50 7.15
C MET A 54 -4.12 5.81 5.75
N VAL A 55 -4.36 4.79 4.92
CA VAL A 55 -4.98 4.96 3.59
C VAL A 55 -6.31 5.69 3.74
N ARG A 56 -7.15 5.26 4.69
CA ARG A 56 -8.45 5.88 4.98
C ARG A 56 -8.32 7.36 5.38
N ARG A 57 -7.32 7.72 6.17
CA ARG A 57 -7.05 9.12 6.53
C ARG A 57 -6.70 10.00 5.32
N VAL A 58 -5.92 9.44 4.38
CA VAL A 58 -5.61 10.14 3.12
C VAL A 58 -6.87 10.33 2.28
N LEU A 59 -7.68 9.29 2.13
CA LEU A 59 -8.92 9.35 1.35
C LEU A 59 -9.92 10.34 1.95
N ASN A 60 -10.06 10.38 3.28
CA ASN A 60 -10.92 11.36 3.97
C ASN A 60 -10.59 12.81 3.62
N TYR A 61 -9.32 13.13 3.44
CA TYR A 61 -8.91 14.45 2.96
C TYR A 61 -9.06 14.58 1.43
N ALA A 62 -8.62 13.56 0.69
CA ALA A 62 -8.54 13.63 -0.76
C ALA A 62 -9.90 13.88 -1.43
N VAL A 63 -10.97 13.22 -0.98
CA VAL A 63 -12.31 13.38 -1.56
C VAL A 63 -12.96 14.74 -1.26
N GLN A 64 -12.37 15.53 -0.36
CA GLN A 64 -12.78 16.92 -0.12
C GLN A 64 -12.10 17.90 -1.08
N ALA A 65 -10.95 17.53 -1.65
CA ALA A 65 -10.13 18.39 -2.50
C ALA A 65 -10.16 17.97 -3.99
N ILE A 66 -10.42 16.70 -4.28
CA ILE A 66 -10.44 16.11 -5.62
C ILE A 66 -11.77 15.38 -5.81
N PRO A 67 -12.48 15.53 -6.93
CA PRO A 67 -13.66 14.72 -7.25
C PRO A 67 -13.31 13.23 -7.15
N ALA A 68 -14.10 12.47 -6.38
CA ALA A 68 -13.80 11.07 -6.05
C ALA A 68 -13.64 10.20 -7.32
N GLU A 69 -14.46 10.46 -8.35
CA GLU A 69 -14.42 9.79 -9.64
C GLU A 69 -13.17 10.07 -10.49
N LYS A 70 -12.27 10.92 -10.00
CA LYS A 70 -10.93 11.13 -10.59
C LYS A 70 -9.82 10.46 -9.81
N ILE A 71 -10.11 9.90 -8.64
CA ILE A 71 -9.09 9.34 -7.74
C ILE A 71 -8.86 7.86 -8.04
N LEU A 72 -7.61 7.50 -8.31
CA LEU A 72 -7.10 6.14 -8.36
C LEU A 72 -6.28 5.88 -7.09
N MET A 73 -6.73 4.96 -6.24
CA MET A 73 -6.03 4.60 -5.01
C MET A 73 -4.83 3.70 -5.31
N GLY A 74 -3.64 4.08 -4.83
CA GLY A 74 -2.41 3.32 -5.03
C GLY A 74 -2.37 2.04 -4.20
N ILE A 75 -2.05 0.92 -4.84
CA ILE A 75 -1.91 -0.41 -4.23
C ILE A 75 -0.48 -0.91 -4.41
N PRO A 76 0.25 -1.24 -3.32
CA PRO A 76 1.57 -1.84 -3.44
C PRO A 76 1.48 -3.33 -3.80
N ASN A 77 2.33 -3.78 -4.73
CA ASN A 77 2.49 -5.20 -5.07
C ASN A 77 3.76 -5.82 -4.46
N TYR A 78 4.19 -5.32 -3.32
CA TYR A 78 5.43 -5.71 -2.65
C TYR A 78 5.29 -5.60 -1.14
N GLY A 79 6.29 -6.11 -0.45
CA GLY A 79 6.48 -6.00 0.98
C GLY A 79 7.94 -5.77 1.34
N TYR A 80 8.22 -5.73 2.62
CA TYR A 80 9.57 -5.58 3.15
C TYR A 80 9.85 -6.57 4.26
N ASP A 81 11.12 -6.92 4.40
CA ASP A 81 11.71 -7.78 5.43
C ASP A 81 12.75 -6.96 6.21
N TRP A 82 12.44 -6.64 7.46
CA TRP A 82 13.32 -5.88 8.35
C TRP A 82 14.05 -6.80 9.30
N THR A 83 15.35 -6.58 9.47
CA THR A 83 16.12 -7.17 10.60
C THR A 83 15.84 -6.37 11.86
N LEU A 84 15.56 -7.05 12.97
CA LEU A 84 15.28 -6.45 14.26
C LEU A 84 16.46 -6.64 15.25
N PRO A 85 16.66 -5.70 16.21
CA PRO A 85 15.92 -4.44 16.35
C PRO A 85 16.24 -3.47 15.20
N PHE A 86 15.28 -2.59 14.86
CA PHE A 86 15.52 -1.56 13.85
C PHE A 86 16.68 -0.65 14.27
N VAL A 87 17.62 -0.44 13.36
CA VAL A 87 18.72 0.51 13.51
C VAL A 87 18.58 1.58 12.45
N GLN A 88 18.63 2.85 12.85
CA GLN A 88 18.51 3.96 11.92
C GLN A 88 19.60 3.90 10.84
N GLY A 89 19.19 4.00 9.59
CA GLY A 89 20.07 3.85 8.42
C GLY A 89 20.19 2.41 7.90
N SER A 90 19.66 1.41 8.62
CA SER A 90 19.54 0.06 8.07
C SER A 90 18.48 0.03 6.97
N ALA A 91 18.70 -0.82 5.96
CA ALA A 91 17.79 -1.00 4.85
C ALA A 91 17.03 -2.31 4.98
N ALA A 92 15.70 -2.26 4.93
CA ALA A 92 14.87 -3.44 4.78
C ALA A 92 15.02 -4.02 3.37
N ARG A 93 14.93 -5.33 3.25
CA ARG A 93 14.93 -6.03 1.97
C ARG A 93 13.54 -5.98 1.34
N SER A 94 13.42 -5.46 0.14
CA SER A 94 12.17 -5.54 -0.63
C SER A 94 11.91 -6.97 -1.08
N LEU A 95 10.65 -7.39 -1.04
CA LEU A 95 10.15 -8.71 -1.43
C LEU A 95 8.90 -8.56 -2.30
N THR A 96 8.72 -9.46 -3.25
CA THR A 96 7.38 -9.67 -3.82
C THR A 96 6.45 -10.31 -2.78
N ASN A 97 5.14 -10.14 -2.91
CA ASN A 97 4.17 -10.80 -2.03
C ASN A 97 4.28 -12.34 -2.08
N LEU A 98 4.65 -12.90 -3.24
CA LEU A 98 4.90 -14.34 -3.38
C LEU A 98 6.15 -14.79 -2.63
N GLU A 99 7.23 -14.02 -2.71
CA GLU A 99 8.47 -14.30 -1.96
C GLU A 99 8.25 -14.22 -0.47
N ALA A 100 7.46 -13.23 0.01
CA ALA A 100 7.10 -13.11 1.42
C ALA A 100 6.33 -14.34 1.92
N ALA A 101 5.29 -14.77 1.20
CA ALA A 101 4.54 -15.97 1.56
C ALA A 101 5.40 -17.25 1.51
N ALA A 102 6.25 -17.39 0.48
CA ALA A 102 7.18 -18.52 0.37
C ALA A 102 8.24 -18.49 1.50
N LEU A 103 8.71 -17.33 1.91
CA LEU A 103 9.64 -17.16 3.03
C LEU A 103 9.00 -17.62 4.34
N ALA A 104 7.75 -17.23 4.61
CA ALA A 104 7.01 -17.70 5.78
C ALA A 104 6.95 -19.24 5.83
N GLY A 105 6.62 -19.87 4.68
CA GLY A 105 6.59 -21.32 4.55
C GLY A 105 7.95 -22.00 4.81
N ARG A 106 9.04 -21.45 4.23
CA ARG A 106 10.41 -21.98 4.45
C ARG A 106 10.88 -21.87 5.90
N MET A 107 10.47 -20.80 6.59
CA MET A 107 10.86 -20.54 7.98
C MET A 107 9.91 -21.17 8.99
N GLY A 108 8.84 -21.84 8.56
CA GLY A 108 7.80 -22.36 9.44
C GLY A 108 7.07 -21.28 10.23
N ALA A 109 7.08 -20.04 9.74
CA ALA A 109 6.50 -18.89 10.42
C ALA A 109 5.01 -18.76 10.12
N ALA A 110 4.19 -18.61 11.17
CA ALA A 110 2.76 -18.37 11.01
C ALA A 110 2.51 -16.93 10.54
N ILE A 111 1.81 -16.77 9.41
CA ILE A 111 1.36 -15.47 8.92
C ILE A 111 0.22 -14.99 9.80
N GLN A 112 0.45 -13.89 10.50
CA GLN A 112 -0.51 -13.16 11.32
C GLN A 112 -1.22 -12.09 10.48
N TYR A 113 -2.22 -11.44 11.06
CA TYR A 113 -2.97 -10.37 10.39
C TYR A 113 -3.26 -9.26 11.39
N ASP A 114 -2.74 -8.06 11.12
CA ASP A 114 -3.01 -6.88 11.95
C ASP A 114 -4.38 -6.30 11.61
N GLN A 115 -5.27 -6.22 12.59
CA GLN A 115 -6.66 -5.78 12.41
C GLN A 115 -6.79 -4.27 12.17
N THR A 116 -5.82 -3.47 12.58
CA THR A 116 -5.82 -2.02 12.39
C THR A 116 -5.24 -1.66 11.02
N ALA A 117 -4.08 -2.22 10.70
CA ALA A 117 -3.45 -2.03 9.41
C ALA A 117 -4.16 -2.81 8.29
N GLN A 118 -4.96 -3.83 8.63
CA GLN A 118 -5.56 -4.77 7.69
C GLN A 118 -4.51 -5.32 6.73
N SER A 119 -3.40 -5.79 7.30
CA SER A 119 -2.25 -6.29 6.54
C SER A 119 -1.63 -7.51 7.18
N PRO A 120 -1.18 -8.49 6.38
CA PRO A 120 -0.49 -9.67 6.86
C PRO A 120 0.95 -9.34 7.24
N PHE A 121 1.44 -10.02 8.29
CA PHE A 121 2.82 -9.97 8.72
C PHE A 121 3.24 -11.27 9.37
N PHE A 122 4.55 -11.49 9.47
CA PHE A 122 5.12 -12.59 10.26
C PHE A 122 6.51 -12.24 10.79
N ARG A 123 6.94 -13.01 11.79
CA ARG A 123 8.29 -12.93 12.36
C ARG A 123 9.00 -14.26 12.22
N TYR A 124 10.31 -14.20 12.02
CA TYR A 124 11.15 -15.39 11.97
C TYR A 124 12.56 -15.07 12.50
N TYR A 125 13.38 -16.09 12.70
CA TYR A 125 14.80 -15.96 12.97
C TYR A 125 15.59 -16.49 11.78
N ASP A 126 16.61 -15.76 11.34
CA ASP A 126 17.52 -16.19 10.28
C ASP A 126 18.56 -17.21 10.79
N GLY A 127 19.45 -17.68 9.89
CA GLY A 127 20.51 -18.63 10.23
C GLY A 127 21.56 -18.11 11.21
N ASP A 128 21.65 -16.80 11.38
CA ASP A 128 22.55 -16.12 12.32
C ASP A 128 21.86 -15.83 13.67
N GLY A 129 20.60 -16.24 13.84
CA GLY A 129 19.80 -16.01 15.03
C GLY A 129 19.25 -14.59 15.16
N ARG A 130 19.26 -13.78 14.08
CA ARG A 130 18.67 -12.44 14.08
C ARG A 130 17.18 -12.54 13.86
N GLN A 131 16.42 -11.79 14.62
CA GLN A 131 14.97 -11.71 14.43
C GLN A 131 14.65 -10.82 13.23
N HIS A 132 13.63 -11.23 12.46
CA HIS A 132 13.09 -10.51 11.33
C HIS A 132 11.59 -10.28 11.48
N GLU A 133 11.10 -9.20 10.88
CA GLU A 133 9.67 -8.93 10.73
C GLU A 133 9.38 -8.57 9.28
N VAL A 134 8.38 -9.25 8.70
CA VAL A 134 7.98 -9.10 7.29
C VAL A 134 6.55 -8.61 7.23
N TRP A 135 6.30 -7.54 6.45
CA TRP A 135 4.98 -7.04 6.10
C TRP A 135 4.79 -7.07 4.59
N PHE A 136 3.62 -7.47 4.13
CA PHE A 136 3.32 -7.64 2.71
C PHE A 136 1.81 -7.53 2.44
N GLU A 137 1.36 -7.81 1.21
CA GLU A 137 -0.07 -7.85 0.86
C GLU A 137 -0.51 -9.28 0.54
N ASP A 138 -1.74 -9.63 0.96
CA ASP A 138 -2.42 -10.87 0.57
C ASP A 138 -3.86 -10.60 0.11
N ALA A 139 -4.60 -11.65 -0.24
CA ALA A 139 -5.99 -11.50 -0.70
C ALA A 139 -6.90 -10.80 0.32
N ARG A 140 -6.65 -10.97 1.63
CA ARG A 140 -7.44 -10.34 2.70
C ARG A 140 -7.21 -8.83 2.74
N SER A 141 -5.94 -8.43 2.73
CA SER A 141 -5.55 -7.01 2.77
C SER A 141 -5.96 -6.27 1.48
N LEU A 142 -5.86 -6.93 0.33
CA LEU A 142 -6.32 -6.37 -0.95
C LEU A 142 -7.84 -6.18 -0.95
N ARG A 143 -8.61 -7.18 -0.50
CA ARG A 143 -10.07 -7.06 -0.38
C ARG A 143 -10.47 -5.89 0.53
N ALA A 144 -9.79 -5.72 1.67
CA ALA A 144 -10.05 -4.62 2.58
C ALA A 144 -9.77 -3.25 1.95
N LYS A 145 -8.69 -3.15 1.14
CA LYS A 145 -8.36 -1.92 0.41
C LYS A 145 -9.35 -1.65 -0.73
N TYR A 146 -9.72 -2.68 -1.50
CA TYR A 146 -10.66 -2.50 -2.63
C TYR A 146 -12.06 -2.09 -2.17
N ALA A 147 -12.49 -2.50 -0.99
CA ALA A 147 -13.74 -2.03 -0.41
C ALA A 147 -13.80 -0.50 -0.24
N LEU A 148 -12.64 0.17 -0.09
CA LEU A 148 -12.58 1.63 -0.03
C LEU A 148 -12.94 2.29 -1.36
N VAL A 149 -12.79 1.62 -2.50
CA VAL A 149 -13.17 2.15 -3.81
C VAL A 149 -14.67 2.44 -3.84
N GLU A 150 -15.48 1.48 -3.42
CA GLU A 150 -16.95 1.66 -3.31
C GLU A 150 -17.31 2.65 -2.20
N GLU A 151 -16.69 2.49 -1.02
CA GLU A 151 -17.00 3.32 0.15
C GLU A 151 -16.81 4.82 -0.12
N TYR A 152 -15.79 5.18 -0.88
CA TYR A 152 -15.46 6.58 -1.21
C TYR A 152 -15.91 7.02 -2.60
N GLY A 153 -16.49 6.12 -3.43
CA GLY A 153 -16.89 6.42 -4.81
C GLY A 153 -15.72 6.74 -5.72
N LEU A 154 -14.58 6.06 -5.53
CA LEU A 154 -13.36 6.32 -6.30
C LEU A 154 -13.46 5.82 -7.74
N ALA A 155 -12.64 6.39 -8.65
CA ALA A 155 -12.50 5.89 -10.02
C ALA A 155 -11.94 4.46 -10.08
N GLY A 156 -11.15 4.05 -9.09
CA GLY A 156 -10.56 2.73 -9.04
C GLY A 156 -9.23 2.68 -8.31
N VAL A 157 -8.35 1.78 -8.76
CA VAL A 157 -7.03 1.55 -8.17
C VAL A 157 -5.92 1.69 -9.21
N SER A 158 -4.70 1.94 -8.74
CA SER A 158 -3.46 1.93 -9.52
C SER A 158 -2.42 1.07 -8.82
N PHE A 159 -1.66 0.27 -9.55
CA PHE A 159 -0.71 -0.67 -8.96
C PHE A 159 0.73 -0.17 -9.05
N TRP A 160 1.47 -0.25 -7.94
CA TRP A 160 2.90 -0.09 -7.91
C TRP A 160 3.56 -1.39 -7.45
N ASN A 161 4.25 -2.19 -8.32
CA ASN A 161 4.29 -2.02 -9.76
C ASN A 161 3.90 -3.34 -10.45
N LEU A 162 3.71 -3.30 -11.76
CA LEU A 162 3.30 -4.47 -12.57
C LEU A 162 4.45 -5.46 -12.84
N ASN A 163 5.70 -5.09 -12.60
CA ASN A 163 6.86 -5.98 -12.74
C ASN A 163 6.84 -7.14 -11.73
N GLN A 164 6.02 -7.02 -10.68
CA GLN A 164 5.85 -8.03 -9.64
C GLN A 164 4.44 -8.62 -9.76
N LEU A 165 4.29 -9.59 -10.66
CA LEU A 165 2.99 -10.23 -10.87
C LEU A 165 2.52 -10.92 -9.59
N PHE A 166 1.38 -10.50 -9.07
CA PHE A 166 0.68 -11.11 -7.95
C PHE A 166 -0.73 -11.50 -8.36
N ARG A 167 -0.90 -12.76 -8.79
CA ARG A 167 -2.16 -13.25 -9.36
C ARG A 167 -3.36 -13.08 -8.41
N ALA A 168 -3.15 -13.24 -7.10
CA ALA A 168 -4.21 -13.06 -6.10
C ALA A 168 -4.82 -11.64 -6.16
N ASN A 169 -4.01 -10.63 -6.52
CA ASN A 169 -4.47 -9.25 -6.70
C ASN A 169 -5.59 -9.17 -7.75
N PHE A 170 -5.35 -9.73 -8.93
CA PHE A 170 -6.33 -9.71 -10.03
C PHE A 170 -7.55 -10.57 -9.73
N LEU A 171 -7.38 -11.73 -9.09
CA LEU A 171 -8.52 -12.58 -8.68
C LEU A 171 -9.44 -11.88 -7.67
N VAL A 172 -8.86 -11.14 -6.71
CA VAL A 172 -9.66 -10.36 -5.76
C VAL A 172 -10.36 -9.21 -6.47
N LEU A 173 -9.65 -8.49 -7.36
CA LEU A 173 -10.22 -7.39 -8.15
C LEU A 173 -11.44 -7.88 -8.95
N GLU A 174 -11.28 -8.95 -9.74
CA GLU A 174 -12.35 -9.53 -10.55
C GLU A 174 -13.52 -10.09 -9.70
N SER A 175 -13.26 -10.48 -8.45
CA SER A 175 -14.32 -10.95 -7.54
C SER A 175 -15.18 -9.81 -6.98
N MET A 176 -14.69 -8.57 -7.04
CA MET A 176 -15.34 -7.40 -6.46
C MET A 176 -15.87 -6.42 -7.52
N PHE A 177 -15.24 -6.38 -8.69
CA PHE A 177 -15.55 -5.42 -9.75
C PHE A 177 -15.67 -6.10 -11.11
N GLN A 178 -16.52 -5.54 -11.96
CA GLN A 178 -16.52 -5.89 -13.37
C GLN A 178 -15.36 -5.15 -14.05
N VAL A 179 -14.36 -5.89 -14.50
CA VAL A 179 -13.18 -5.31 -15.17
C VAL A 179 -13.45 -5.26 -16.67
N GLU A 180 -13.47 -4.05 -17.23
CA GLU A 180 -13.61 -3.84 -18.66
C GLU A 180 -12.32 -3.26 -19.25
N LYS A 181 -11.92 -3.81 -20.39
CA LYS A 181 -10.78 -3.30 -21.15
C LYS A 181 -11.26 -2.19 -22.07
N VAL A 182 -10.85 -0.95 -21.76
CA VAL A 182 -11.07 0.20 -22.65
C VAL A 182 -9.90 0.28 -23.62
N LEU A 183 -10.18 0.12 -24.91
CA LEU A 183 -9.20 0.21 -26.00
C LEU A 183 -9.22 1.60 -26.63
#